data_06d1c0071c661904849b812a1dc71080
#
_entry.id   06d1c0071c661904849b812a1dc71080
#
_cell.length_a   1.000
_cell.length_b   1.000
_cell.length_c   1.000
_cell.angle_alpha   90.00
_cell.angle_beta   90.00
_cell.angle_gamma   90.00
#
_symmetry.space_group_name_H-M   'P 1'
#
loop_
_entity.id
_entity.type
_entity.pdbx_description
1 polymer ?
#
loop_
_entity_poly.entity_id
_entity_poly.type
_entity_poly.pdbx_seq_one_letter_code
_entity_poly.pdbx_strand_id
1 'polypeptide(L)'
;TPAMAAANPNGIWAGDPGDGTDFITVVDLPIEDQAATPTFDIFDRPTYPAATAAPAIASEGAPQQATQEPEYDFTDIITANGVLEVLADGYGFLRSSDFNYLSSPDDVYVSVAFIKRYGLKTGDVILCHVRPPHEGEKYFPLTSIDKINGRDPAEVRDRVPFEHLTPLFPDEKFNLCGDRRTTNLSTRIVDLFSPIGKGQRALIVAQPKTGKTILMKDIANAIAANHPEAYLMMLLIDERPEEVTDMARTVNAEVIASTFDEPAERHVKIAGIVLEKAKRMVECGHDVVIFLDSITRLARAYNTVAPASGKVLTGGVDANALQKPKRFFGAARNIE
;
A
#
# COMPACT_ATOMS: atom_id res chain seq x y z
N THR A 1 -35.65 18.71 43.57
CA THR A 1 -34.37 18.13 44.04
C THR A 1 -34.38 16.66 43.77
N PRO A 2 -33.53 16.13 42.82
CA PRO A 2 -33.41 14.71 42.62
C PRO A 2 -32.58 14.12 43.78
N ALA A 3 -33.05 13.01 44.33
CA ALA A 3 -32.39 12.27 45.39
C ALA A 3 -31.05 11.69 44.88
N MET A 4 -29.97 11.99 45.57
CA MET A 4 -28.68 11.35 45.35
C MET A 4 -28.81 9.85 45.65
N ALA A 5 -28.57 9.02 44.64
CA ALA A 5 -28.47 7.57 44.80
C ALA A 5 -27.26 7.28 45.69
N ALA A 6 -27.45 6.45 46.70
CA ALA A 6 -26.42 6.04 47.66
C ALA A 6 -25.34 5.21 46.91
N ALA A 7 -24.08 5.61 47.06
CA ALA A 7 -22.95 4.88 46.52
C ALA A 7 -22.86 3.50 47.18
N ASN A 8 -22.78 2.47 46.37
CA ASN A 8 -22.57 1.09 46.78
C ASN A 8 -21.12 0.94 47.27
N PRO A 9 -20.84 0.31 48.43
CA PRO A 9 -19.50 0.22 48.99
C PRO A 9 -18.49 -0.63 48.17
N ASN A 10 -18.91 -1.24 47.07
CA ASN A 10 -18.07 -2.09 46.23
C ASN A 10 -17.65 -1.42 44.89
N GLY A 11 -17.89 -0.11 44.68
CA GLY A 11 -17.43 0.60 43.47
C GLY A 11 -18.05 0.14 42.17
N ILE A 12 -19.13 -0.64 42.20
CA ILE A 12 -19.84 -1.08 40.97
C ILE A 12 -20.96 -0.08 40.70
N TRP A 13 -20.90 0.59 39.60
CA TRP A 13 -21.97 1.47 39.13
C TRP A 13 -23.12 0.62 38.56
N ALA A 14 -24.27 0.63 39.24
CA ALA A 14 -25.50 0.05 38.72
C ALA A 14 -26.20 1.10 37.85
N GLY A 15 -26.28 0.88 36.54
CA GLY A 15 -26.94 1.79 35.60
C GLY A 15 -28.36 2.19 36.01
N ASP A 16 -28.81 3.31 35.51
CA ASP A 16 -30.14 3.87 35.76
C ASP A 16 -31.24 2.89 35.31
N PRO A 17 -32.20 2.49 36.18
CA PRO A 17 -33.25 1.54 35.83
C PRO A 17 -34.36 2.21 35.05
N GLY A 18 -34.07 2.63 33.80
CA GLY A 18 -35.10 3.32 33.01
C GLY A 18 -34.96 3.35 31.49
N ASP A 19 -33.81 3.11 30.91
CA ASP A 19 -33.65 3.33 29.45
C ASP A 19 -33.31 2.07 28.62
N GLY A 20 -33.30 0.88 29.20
CA GLY A 20 -33.20 -0.38 28.44
C GLY A 20 -31.92 -0.56 27.64
N THR A 21 -30.82 0.14 27.97
CA THR A 21 -29.51 -0.09 27.37
C THR A 21 -28.69 -0.98 28.29
N ASP A 22 -28.33 -2.16 27.83
CA ASP A 22 -27.40 -3.09 28.47
C ASP A 22 -26.00 -2.47 28.48
N PHE A 23 -25.60 -1.87 29.61
CA PHE A 23 -24.25 -1.37 29.79
C PHE A 23 -23.31 -2.49 30.25
N ILE A 24 -22.18 -2.60 29.57
CA ILE A 24 -21.07 -3.46 29.98
C ILE A 24 -20.55 -2.92 31.32
N THR A 25 -20.60 -3.76 32.36
CA THR A 25 -20.06 -3.44 33.67
C THR A 25 -18.53 -3.28 33.58
N VAL A 26 -18.02 -2.07 33.63
CA VAL A 26 -16.59 -1.83 33.83
C VAL A 26 -16.29 -1.98 35.29
N VAL A 27 -15.55 -3.02 35.66
CA VAL A 27 -15.03 -3.19 37.02
C VAL A 27 -13.77 -2.33 37.13
N ASP A 28 -13.83 -1.21 37.83
CA ASP A 28 -12.64 -0.47 38.23
C ASP A 28 -11.89 -1.32 39.26
N LEU A 29 -10.80 -1.93 38.86
CA LEU A 29 -9.87 -2.56 39.77
C LEU A 29 -9.18 -1.46 40.61
N PRO A 30 -9.12 -1.59 41.94
CA PRO A 30 -8.43 -0.62 42.76
C PRO A 30 -6.97 -0.52 42.34
N ILE A 31 -6.53 0.72 42.10
CA ILE A 31 -5.14 1.05 41.83
C ILE A 31 -4.39 0.98 43.18
N GLU A 32 -4.15 -0.23 43.66
CA GLU A 32 -3.20 -0.46 44.74
C GLU A 32 -1.87 -0.84 44.11
N ASP A 33 -0.83 -0.09 44.46
CA ASP A 33 0.58 -0.27 44.15
C ASP A 33 1.06 0.14 42.74
N GLN A 34 1.01 1.45 42.42
CA GLN A 34 1.91 2.05 41.41
C GLN A 34 3.36 2.26 41.94
N ALA A 35 3.72 1.74 43.12
CA ALA A 35 5.06 1.88 43.68
C ALA A 35 6.01 0.71 43.37
N ALA A 36 5.55 -0.33 42.69
CA ALA A 36 6.38 -1.47 42.28
C ALA A 36 6.29 -1.69 40.77
N THR A 37 6.91 -0.83 39.97
CA THR A 37 7.33 -1.22 38.66
C THR A 37 8.43 -2.30 38.81
N PRO A 38 8.23 -3.55 38.36
CA PRO A 38 9.33 -4.49 38.32
C PRO A 38 10.35 -3.96 37.34
N THR A 39 11.49 -3.47 37.81
CA THR A 39 12.68 -3.26 37.03
C THR A 39 13.14 -4.64 36.56
N PHE A 40 12.73 -5.04 35.36
CA PHE A 40 13.35 -6.15 34.66
C PHE A 40 14.73 -5.66 34.24
N ASP A 41 15.75 -5.94 35.05
CA ASP A 41 17.15 -5.88 34.63
C ASP A 41 17.41 -7.03 33.68
N ILE A 42 17.15 -6.80 32.37
CA ILE A 42 17.40 -7.76 31.27
C ILE A 42 18.91 -7.90 31.01
N PHE A 43 19.78 -7.24 31.79
CA PHE A 43 21.22 -7.22 31.60
C PHE A 43 22.04 -7.77 32.78
N ASP A 44 21.47 -8.63 33.62
CA ASP A 44 22.29 -9.42 34.54
C ASP A 44 23.09 -10.46 33.73
N ARG A 45 24.25 -10.02 33.26
CA ARG A 45 25.28 -10.95 32.79
C ARG A 45 25.77 -11.76 33.99
N PRO A 46 25.81 -13.09 33.92
CA PRO A 46 26.46 -13.89 34.96
C PRO A 46 27.93 -13.51 35.01
N THR A 47 28.35 -12.89 36.10
CA THR A 47 29.74 -12.65 36.43
C THR A 47 30.41 -13.98 36.73
N TYR A 48 31.20 -14.48 35.81
CA TYR A 48 32.12 -15.61 36.08
C TYR A 48 33.21 -15.10 37.01
N PRO A 49 33.60 -15.91 38.04
CA PRO A 49 34.65 -15.51 38.97
C PRO A 49 36.00 -15.44 38.23
N ALA A 50 36.74 -14.39 38.46
CA ALA A 50 38.05 -14.17 37.89
C ALA A 50 39.01 -15.30 38.32
N ALA A 51 39.52 -16.03 37.36
CA ALA A 51 40.61 -17.01 37.60
C ALA A 51 41.90 -16.24 37.89
N THR A 52 42.51 -16.60 39.02
CA THR A 52 43.78 -16.14 39.52
C THR A 52 44.92 -16.37 38.50
N ALA A 53 45.71 -15.32 38.31
CA ALA A 53 46.89 -15.33 37.44
C ALA A 53 47.95 -16.34 37.91
N ALA A 54 48.44 -17.14 36.98
CA ALA A 54 49.67 -17.90 37.09
C ALA A 54 50.70 -17.42 36.03
N PRO A 55 52.00 -17.52 36.30
CA PRO A 55 52.99 -16.66 35.65
C PRO A 55 53.35 -17.08 34.23
N ALA A 56 53.78 -16.11 33.45
CA ALA A 56 54.19 -16.18 32.09
C ALA A 56 55.38 -17.11 31.87
N ILE A 57 55.26 -18.06 30.94
CA ILE A 57 56.40 -18.71 30.25
C ILE A 57 56.31 -18.27 28.80
N ALA A 58 57.34 -17.54 28.36
CA ALA A 58 57.52 -17.16 26.98
C ALA A 58 57.81 -18.43 26.13
N SER A 59 57.04 -18.65 25.07
CA SER A 59 57.44 -19.49 23.95
C SER A 59 57.06 -18.77 22.65
N GLU A 60 58.12 -18.44 21.92
CA GLU A 60 58.09 -17.99 20.52
C GLU A 60 57.37 -19.02 19.65
N GLY A 61 56.61 -18.52 18.70
CA GLY A 61 56.38 -19.32 17.50
C GLY A 61 54.96 -19.37 16.97
N ALA A 62 54.84 -18.86 15.79
CA ALA A 62 53.83 -19.03 14.75
C ALA A 62 52.61 -18.08 14.80
N PRO A 63 52.35 -17.41 13.70
CA PRO A 63 51.10 -16.65 13.54
C PRO A 63 49.95 -17.64 13.46
N GLN A 64 49.10 -17.62 14.49
CA GLN A 64 47.78 -18.24 14.40
C GLN A 64 47.04 -17.55 13.28
N GLN A 65 46.93 -18.21 12.14
CA GLN A 65 45.89 -17.93 11.18
C GLN A 65 44.56 -18.03 11.94
N ALA A 66 43.93 -16.87 12.16
CA ALA A 66 42.54 -16.84 12.54
C ALA A 66 41.79 -17.64 11.46
N THR A 67 41.27 -18.79 11.83
CA THR A 67 40.31 -19.53 11.05
C THR A 67 39.13 -18.58 10.92
N GLN A 68 39.06 -17.84 9.81
CA GLN A 68 37.85 -17.14 9.40
C GLN A 68 36.81 -18.25 9.24
N GLU A 69 35.82 -18.25 10.12
CA GLU A 69 34.62 -19.05 9.90
C GLU A 69 34.10 -18.69 8.49
N PRO A 70 33.70 -19.68 7.68
CA PRO A 70 33.23 -19.40 6.36
C PRO A 70 32.07 -18.42 6.48
N GLU A 71 32.27 -17.17 6.02
CA GLU A 71 31.24 -16.16 5.95
C GLU A 71 30.25 -16.68 4.92
N TYR A 72 29.07 -17.11 5.40
CA TYR A 72 28.00 -17.57 4.51
C TYR A 72 27.55 -16.38 3.67
N ASP A 73 27.77 -16.50 2.37
CA ASP A 73 27.26 -15.51 1.41
C ASP A 73 25.79 -15.78 1.12
N PHE A 74 24.91 -14.93 1.65
CA PHE A 74 23.47 -14.95 1.39
C PHE A 74 23.08 -14.03 0.24
N THR A 75 24.02 -13.56 -0.55
CA THR A 75 23.77 -12.74 -1.72
C THR A 75 22.96 -13.53 -2.74
N ASP A 76 21.95 -12.88 -3.33
CA ASP A 76 21.06 -13.43 -4.37
C ASP A 76 20.14 -14.61 -3.97
N ILE A 77 20.07 -14.97 -2.68
CA ILE A 77 19.16 -16.03 -2.21
C ILE A 77 17.74 -15.46 -2.02
N ILE A 78 17.61 -14.21 -1.55
CA ILE A 78 16.34 -13.59 -1.19
C ILE A 78 15.86 -12.77 -2.36
N THR A 79 14.68 -13.12 -2.88
CA THR A 79 13.99 -12.33 -3.91
C THR A 79 12.98 -11.39 -3.27
N ALA A 80 12.89 -10.17 -3.78
CA ALA A 80 11.91 -9.18 -3.35
C ALA A 80 11.19 -8.57 -4.55
N ASN A 81 9.94 -8.18 -4.33
CA ASN A 81 9.12 -7.50 -5.32
C ASN A 81 8.49 -6.27 -4.66
N GLY A 82 8.50 -5.14 -5.35
CA GLY A 82 7.91 -3.92 -4.82
C GLY A 82 7.82 -2.80 -5.83
N VAL A 83 7.13 -1.73 -5.43
CA VAL A 83 7.01 -0.49 -6.21
C VAL A 83 8.01 0.53 -5.69
N LEU A 84 8.80 1.09 -6.58
CA LEU A 84 9.82 2.09 -6.23
C LEU A 84 9.20 3.44 -5.87
N GLU A 85 9.52 3.95 -4.70
CA GLU A 85 9.31 5.34 -4.28
C GLU A 85 10.68 6.03 -4.19
N VAL A 86 10.98 6.96 -5.10
CA VAL A 86 12.21 7.75 -5.07
C VAL A 86 12.00 8.97 -4.18
N LEU A 87 12.91 9.19 -3.25
CA LEU A 87 12.92 10.33 -2.33
C LEU A 87 13.67 11.53 -2.94
N ALA A 88 13.50 12.70 -2.32
CA ALA A 88 14.12 13.95 -2.77
C ALA A 88 15.66 13.89 -2.83
N ASP A 89 16.26 13.09 -1.96
CA ASP A 89 17.71 12.89 -1.88
C ASP A 89 18.27 11.98 -3.00
N GLY A 90 17.38 11.43 -3.85
CA GLY A 90 17.74 10.66 -5.03
C GLY A 90 17.90 9.14 -4.79
N TYR A 91 17.87 8.65 -3.55
CA TYR A 91 17.72 7.23 -3.24
C TYR A 91 16.25 6.83 -3.17
N GLY A 92 15.94 5.54 -3.11
CA GLY A 92 14.56 5.08 -3.08
C GLY A 92 14.33 3.88 -2.18
N PHE A 93 13.06 3.54 -2.00
CA PHE A 93 12.62 2.33 -1.34
C PHE A 93 11.64 1.56 -2.23
N LEU A 94 11.77 0.24 -2.25
CA LEU A 94 10.73 -0.62 -2.80
C LEU A 94 9.67 -0.83 -1.72
N ARG A 95 8.45 -0.44 -2.03
CA ARG A 95 7.28 -0.56 -1.16
C ARG A 95 6.52 -1.82 -1.50
N SER A 96 6.18 -2.63 -0.47
CA SER A 96 5.40 -3.85 -0.65
C SER A 96 3.91 -3.57 -0.89
N SER A 97 3.27 -4.40 -1.73
CA SER A 97 1.81 -4.44 -1.90
C SER A 97 1.09 -4.80 -0.61
N ASP A 98 1.68 -5.63 0.24
CA ASP A 98 1.08 -6.12 1.48
C ASP A 98 0.80 -4.99 2.49
N PHE A 99 1.59 -3.91 2.41
CA PHE A 99 1.42 -2.70 3.20
C PHE A 99 0.78 -1.54 2.41
N ASN A 100 0.04 -1.85 1.33
CA ASN A 100 -0.58 -0.86 0.45
C ASN A 100 0.40 0.23 -0.03
N TYR A 101 1.65 -0.15 -0.29
CA TYR A 101 2.74 0.73 -0.73
C TYR A 101 3.12 1.85 0.27
N LEU A 102 2.72 1.70 1.51
CA LEU A 102 3.16 2.57 2.59
C LEU A 102 4.49 2.11 3.18
N SER A 103 5.08 2.98 3.99
CA SER A 103 6.34 2.68 4.68
C SER A 103 6.19 1.48 5.62
N SER A 104 7.05 0.49 5.48
CA SER A 104 7.02 -0.75 6.24
C SER A 104 8.43 -1.17 6.66
N PRO A 105 8.56 -2.10 7.64
CA PRO A 105 9.86 -2.66 7.99
C PRO A 105 10.49 -3.49 6.85
N ASP A 106 9.67 -4.00 5.93
CA ASP A 106 10.10 -4.85 4.80
C ASP A 106 10.56 -4.05 3.57
N ASP A 107 10.68 -2.73 3.72
CA ASP A 107 11.11 -1.86 2.63
C ASP A 107 12.55 -2.18 2.21
N VAL A 108 12.78 -2.33 0.90
CA VAL A 108 14.10 -2.55 0.35
C VAL A 108 14.74 -1.25 -0.08
N TYR A 109 15.96 -1.00 0.40
CA TYR A 109 16.72 0.20 0.05
C TYR A 109 17.31 0.09 -1.35
N VAL A 110 17.08 1.12 -2.19
CA VAL A 110 17.61 1.24 -3.53
C VAL A 110 18.55 2.43 -3.60
N SER A 111 19.82 2.17 -3.92
CA SER A 111 20.82 3.22 -3.98
C SER A 111 20.66 4.12 -5.22
N VAL A 112 21.19 5.34 -5.12
CA VAL A 112 21.23 6.32 -6.23
C VAL A 112 21.92 5.75 -7.47
N ALA A 113 22.92 4.87 -7.27
CA ALA A 113 23.66 4.23 -8.36
C ALA A 113 22.75 3.34 -9.21
N PHE A 114 21.90 2.51 -8.60
CA PHE A 114 20.93 1.67 -9.30
C PHE A 114 19.90 2.51 -10.05
N ILE A 115 19.34 3.54 -9.39
CA ILE A 115 18.35 4.44 -10.00
C ILE A 115 18.89 5.09 -11.27
N LYS A 116 20.12 5.59 -11.23
CA LYS A 116 20.76 6.21 -12.40
C LYS A 116 21.14 5.19 -13.47
N ARG A 117 21.67 4.01 -13.07
CA ARG A 117 22.12 2.97 -14.01
C ARG A 117 20.98 2.44 -14.88
N TYR A 118 19.82 2.17 -14.28
CA TYR A 118 18.67 1.58 -14.95
C TYR A 118 17.60 2.61 -15.36
N GLY A 119 17.80 3.89 -15.06
CA GLY A 119 16.82 4.94 -15.36
C GLY A 119 15.49 4.77 -14.63
N LEU A 120 15.54 4.27 -13.38
CA LEU A 120 14.36 3.98 -12.58
C LEU A 120 13.60 5.25 -12.22
N LYS A 121 12.28 5.12 -12.16
CA LYS A 121 11.36 6.21 -11.78
C LYS A 121 10.41 5.74 -10.68
N THR A 122 9.87 6.69 -9.93
CA THR A 122 8.79 6.39 -8.97
C THR A 122 7.63 5.70 -9.69
N GLY A 123 7.14 4.61 -9.09
CA GLY A 123 6.07 3.79 -9.66
C GLY A 123 6.55 2.55 -10.41
N ASP A 124 7.86 2.39 -10.67
CA ASP A 124 8.38 1.16 -11.29
C ASP A 124 8.19 -0.04 -10.37
N VAL A 125 7.64 -1.12 -10.91
CA VAL A 125 7.54 -2.42 -10.26
C VAL A 125 8.83 -3.18 -10.51
N ILE A 126 9.58 -3.48 -9.45
CA ILE A 126 10.90 -4.09 -9.56
C ILE A 126 10.88 -5.47 -8.91
N LEU A 127 11.29 -6.49 -9.67
CA LEU A 127 11.64 -7.80 -9.16
C LEU A 127 13.16 -7.85 -9.04
N CYS A 128 13.65 -8.12 -7.84
CA CYS A 128 15.07 -8.00 -7.52
C CYS A 128 15.52 -9.02 -6.50
N HIS A 129 16.84 -9.14 -6.37
CA HIS A 129 17.49 -9.83 -5.28
C HIS A 129 17.97 -8.85 -4.22
N VAL A 130 17.91 -9.27 -2.97
CA VAL A 130 18.33 -8.48 -1.82
C VAL A 130 19.28 -9.30 -0.95
N ARG A 131 20.12 -8.62 -0.20
CA ARG A 131 20.95 -9.26 0.84
C ARG A 131 20.47 -8.89 2.24
N PRO A 132 20.79 -9.69 3.24
CA PRO A 132 20.59 -9.30 4.63
C PRO A 132 21.32 -8.00 4.95
N PRO A 133 20.76 -7.14 5.83
CA PRO A 133 21.45 -5.94 6.29
C PRO A 133 22.67 -6.30 7.14
N HIS A 134 23.78 -5.57 6.94
CA HIS A 134 24.97 -5.66 7.80
C HIS A 134 24.72 -4.89 9.12
N GLU A 135 25.64 -5.06 10.08
CA GLU A 135 25.61 -4.31 11.32
C GLU A 135 25.58 -2.79 11.05
N GLY A 136 24.55 -2.12 11.52
CA GLY A 136 24.32 -0.67 11.31
C GLY A 136 23.39 -0.32 10.15
N GLU A 137 23.04 -1.25 9.27
CA GLU A 137 22.03 -1.05 8.22
C GLU A 137 20.64 -1.40 8.76
N LYS A 138 19.66 -0.55 8.45
CA LYS A 138 18.28 -0.75 8.92
C LYS A 138 17.41 -1.53 7.92
N TYR A 139 17.70 -1.42 6.63
CA TYR A 139 16.88 -1.95 5.55
C TYR A 139 17.68 -2.95 4.72
N PHE A 140 16.98 -3.89 4.07
CA PHE A 140 17.57 -4.79 3.10
C PHE A 140 18.04 -4.01 1.88
N PRO A 141 19.33 -4.03 1.52
CA PRO A 141 19.79 -3.37 0.31
C PRO A 141 19.57 -4.25 -0.92
N LEU A 142 19.22 -3.62 -2.03
CA LEU A 142 19.09 -4.23 -3.33
C LEU A 142 20.49 -4.61 -3.88
N THR A 143 20.66 -5.86 -4.37
CA THR A 143 21.89 -6.38 -4.97
C THR A 143 21.84 -6.45 -6.48
N SER A 144 20.75 -7.01 -7.04
CA SER A 144 20.56 -7.13 -8.48
C SER A 144 19.09 -6.95 -8.86
N ILE A 145 18.84 -6.59 -10.12
CA ILE A 145 17.48 -6.41 -10.66
C ILE A 145 17.29 -7.44 -11.78
N ASP A 146 16.22 -8.24 -11.64
CA ASP A 146 15.86 -9.23 -12.65
C ASP A 146 14.92 -8.66 -13.69
N LYS A 147 13.83 -8.00 -13.23
CA LYS A 147 12.81 -7.42 -14.10
C LYS A 147 12.33 -6.07 -13.60
N ILE A 148 11.97 -5.20 -14.53
CA ILE A 148 11.34 -3.92 -14.27
C ILE A 148 10.02 -3.90 -15.05
N ASN A 149 8.88 -3.75 -14.35
CA ASN A 149 7.54 -3.79 -14.92
C ASN A 149 7.30 -5.05 -15.80
N GLY A 150 7.87 -6.20 -15.40
CA GLY A 150 7.77 -7.47 -16.12
C GLY A 150 8.68 -7.63 -17.34
N ARG A 151 9.44 -6.61 -17.73
CA ARG A 151 10.38 -6.62 -18.86
C ARG A 151 11.84 -6.62 -18.40
N ASP A 152 12.76 -6.89 -19.32
CA ASP A 152 14.18 -6.82 -19.05
C ASP A 152 14.63 -5.38 -18.77
N PRO A 153 15.54 -5.16 -17.82
CA PRO A 153 16.02 -3.82 -17.47
C PRO A 153 16.63 -3.03 -18.64
N ALA A 154 17.21 -3.74 -19.62
CA ALA A 154 17.80 -3.12 -20.81
C ALA A 154 16.74 -2.48 -21.71
N GLU A 155 15.59 -3.12 -21.89
CA GLU A 155 14.48 -2.62 -22.71
C GLU A 155 13.79 -1.41 -22.06
N VAL A 156 13.68 -1.42 -20.74
CA VAL A 156 12.95 -0.39 -19.98
C VAL A 156 13.72 0.91 -19.90
N ARG A 157 15.04 0.89 -20.04
CA ARG A 157 15.89 2.06 -19.91
C ARG A 157 15.55 3.17 -20.90
N ASP A 158 15.26 2.83 -22.13
CA ASP A 158 15.03 3.77 -23.23
C ASP A 158 13.54 4.02 -23.51
N ARG A 159 12.66 3.66 -22.56
CA ARG A 159 11.21 3.83 -22.68
C ARG A 159 10.82 5.31 -22.82
N VAL A 160 9.81 5.56 -23.65
CA VAL A 160 9.22 6.90 -23.79
C VAL A 160 8.39 7.23 -22.54
N PRO A 161 8.60 8.39 -21.89
CA PRO A 161 7.79 8.80 -20.75
C PRO A 161 6.31 8.96 -21.12
N PHE A 162 5.41 8.61 -20.19
CA PHE A 162 3.96 8.65 -20.37
C PHE A 162 3.44 10.01 -20.89
N GLU A 163 4.06 11.09 -20.45
CA GLU A 163 3.69 12.46 -20.85
C GLU A 163 3.94 12.77 -22.32
N HIS A 164 4.79 11.99 -22.98
CA HIS A 164 5.18 12.16 -24.40
C HIS A 164 4.48 11.18 -25.35
N LEU A 165 3.71 10.22 -24.82
CA LEU A 165 2.93 9.29 -25.62
C LEU A 165 1.75 10.00 -26.28
N THR A 166 1.42 9.63 -27.52
CA THR A 166 0.35 10.25 -28.28
C THR A 166 -1.02 9.77 -27.79
N PRO A 167 -1.93 10.66 -27.32
CA PRO A 167 -3.25 10.25 -26.90
C PRO A 167 -4.15 9.97 -28.12
N LEU A 168 -4.83 8.80 -28.08
CA LEU A 168 -5.78 8.36 -29.10
C LEU A 168 -7.19 8.28 -28.52
N PHE A 169 -8.19 8.23 -29.41
CA PHE A 169 -9.55 7.89 -29.00
C PHE A 169 -9.67 6.38 -28.73
N PRO A 170 -10.51 5.96 -27.75
CA PRO A 170 -10.80 4.56 -27.50
C PRO A 170 -11.52 3.95 -28.71
N ASP A 171 -10.88 3.05 -29.42
CA ASP A 171 -11.40 2.32 -30.58
C ASP A 171 -11.67 0.84 -30.28
N GLU A 172 -10.98 0.28 -29.31
CA GLU A 172 -11.13 -1.10 -28.86
C GLU A 172 -11.93 -1.17 -27.56
N LYS A 173 -13.00 -1.98 -27.54
CA LYS A 173 -13.80 -2.19 -26.33
C LYS A 173 -13.37 -3.41 -25.53
N PHE A 174 -13.53 -3.37 -24.22
CA PHE A 174 -13.47 -4.56 -23.37
C PHE A 174 -14.71 -5.43 -23.60
N ASN A 175 -14.50 -6.72 -23.87
CA ASN A 175 -15.57 -7.69 -23.97
C ASN A 175 -15.94 -8.18 -22.55
N LEU A 176 -17.17 -7.88 -22.11
CA LEU A 176 -17.66 -8.30 -20.79
C LEU A 176 -18.43 -9.61 -20.83
N CYS A 177 -18.74 -10.16 -22.02
CA CYS A 177 -19.66 -11.27 -22.20
C CYS A 177 -19.01 -12.53 -22.82
N GLY A 178 -17.69 -12.68 -22.76
CA GLY A 178 -16.99 -13.82 -23.36
C GLY A 178 -17.07 -15.10 -22.54
N ASP A 179 -16.89 -15.00 -21.22
CA ASP A 179 -16.94 -16.16 -20.33
C ASP A 179 -18.33 -16.34 -19.72
N ARG A 180 -18.84 -17.60 -19.74
CA ARG A 180 -20.14 -17.96 -19.19
C ARG A 180 -20.26 -17.81 -17.67
N ARG A 181 -19.13 -17.88 -16.94
CA ARG A 181 -19.12 -17.80 -15.48
C ARG A 181 -19.29 -16.38 -14.97
N THR A 182 -18.73 -15.42 -15.71
CA THR A 182 -18.75 -13.99 -15.36
C THR A 182 -19.85 -13.22 -16.07
N THR A 183 -20.44 -13.80 -17.12
CA THR A 183 -21.53 -13.17 -17.86
C THR A 183 -22.84 -13.28 -17.09
N ASN A 184 -23.38 -12.14 -16.66
CA ASN A 184 -24.69 -12.01 -16.04
C ASN A 184 -25.55 -10.98 -16.78
N LEU A 185 -26.78 -10.75 -16.32
CA LEU A 185 -27.67 -9.77 -16.95
C LEU A 185 -27.09 -8.35 -16.89
N SER A 186 -26.46 -7.99 -15.76
CA SER A 186 -25.86 -6.65 -15.55
C SER A 186 -24.69 -6.40 -16.50
N THR A 187 -23.76 -7.36 -16.64
CA THR A 187 -22.63 -7.23 -17.56
C THR A 187 -23.06 -7.16 -19.00
N ARG A 188 -24.12 -7.91 -19.41
CA ARG A 188 -24.71 -7.82 -20.76
C ARG A 188 -25.33 -6.47 -21.04
N ILE A 189 -26.05 -5.89 -20.09
CA ILE A 189 -26.63 -4.55 -20.23
C ILE A 189 -25.53 -3.52 -20.39
N VAL A 190 -24.47 -3.58 -19.58
CA VAL A 190 -23.33 -2.66 -19.69
C VAL A 190 -22.65 -2.82 -21.05
N ASP A 191 -22.36 -4.04 -21.47
CA ASP A 191 -21.68 -4.32 -22.76
C ASP A 191 -22.47 -3.81 -23.98
N LEU A 192 -23.79 -3.85 -23.89
CA LEU A 192 -24.68 -3.45 -24.99
C LEU A 192 -24.96 -1.94 -25.02
N PHE A 193 -25.26 -1.33 -23.86
CA PHE A 193 -25.75 0.05 -23.78
C PHE A 193 -24.68 1.06 -23.38
N SER A 194 -23.65 0.62 -22.67
CA SER A 194 -22.58 1.47 -22.15
C SER A 194 -21.23 0.77 -22.27
N PRO A 195 -20.80 0.42 -23.50
CA PRO A 195 -19.52 -0.30 -23.70
C PRO A 195 -18.36 0.49 -23.15
N ILE A 196 -17.40 -0.21 -22.55
CA ILE A 196 -16.20 0.37 -21.96
C ILE A 196 -15.04 0.08 -22.90
N GLY A 197 -14.39 1.13 -23.41
CA GLY A 197 -13.23 1.03 -24.29
C GLY A 197 -11.90 1.11 -23.54
N LYS A 198 -10.83 0.56 -24.14
CA LYS A 198 -9.46 0.73 -23.64
C LYS A 198 -9.10 2.23 -23.67
N GLY A 199 -8.65 2.75 -22.53
CA GLY A 199 -8.37 4.19 -22.35
C GLY A 199 -9.60 5.05 -22.02
N GLN A 200 -10.81 4.49 -21.95
CA GLN A 200 -12.02 5.22 -21.61
C GLN A 200 -12.16 5.40 -20.10
N ARG A 201 -12.80 6.52 -19.72
CA ARG A 201 -13.25 6.79 -18.35
C ARG A 201 -14.73 6.46 -18.25
N ALA A 202 -15.09 5.56 -17.34
CA ALA A 202 -16.46 5.20 -17.04
C ALA A 202 -16.81 5.63 -15.61
N LEU A 203 -18.07 6.00 -15.37
CA LEU A 203 -18.56 6.40 -14.07
C LEU A 203 -19.81 5.60 -13.72
N ILE A 204 -19.77 4.91 -12.58
CA ILE A 204 -20.92 4.21 -12.01
C ILE A 204 -21.57 5.14 -10.99
N VAL A 205 -22.76 5.63 -11.31
CA VAL A 205 -23.57 6.50 -10.42
C VAL A 205 -24.72 5.70 -9.86
N ALA A 206 -24.79 5.57 -8.55
CA ALA A 206 -25.83 4.82 -7.88
C ALA A 206 -26.11 5.39 -6.49
N GLN A 207 -27.32 5.24 -6.02
CA GLN A 207 -27.68 5.54 -4.64
C GLN A 207 -27.00 4.53 -3.68
N PRO A 208 -26.82 4.88 -2.41
CA PRO A 208 -26.32 3.93 -1.42
C PRO A 208 -27.19 2.67 -1.37
N LYS A 209 -26.57 1.50 -1.20
CA LYS A 209 -27.23 0.18 -1.08
C LYS A 209 -28.00 -0.32 -2.32
N THR A 210 -27.71 0.22 -3.51
CA THR A 210 -28.36 -0.22 -4.76
C THR A 210 -27.54 -1.23 -5.58
N GLY A 211 -26.42 -1.72 -5.04
CA GLY A 211 -25.61 -2.76 -5.70
C GLY A 211 -24.44 -2.22 -6.55
N LYS A 212 -24.01 -0.95 -6.37
CA LYS A 212 -22.86 -0.35 -7.06
C LYS A 212 -21.60 -1.25 -6.97
N THR A 213 -21.27 -1.70 -5.76
CA THR A 213 -20.11 -2.54 -5.47
C THR A 213 -20.21 -3.91 -6.16
N ILE A 214 -21.41 -4.50 -6.21
CA ILE A 214 -21.66 -5.78 -6.90
C ILE A 214 -21.43 -5.61 -8.40
N LEU A 215 -22.01 -4.58 -9.01
CA LEU A 215 -21.80 -4.28 -10.43
C LEU A 215 -20.31 -4.05 -10.77
N MET A 216 -19.58 -3.35 -9.90
CA MET A 216 -18.16 -3.10 -10.07
C MET A 216 -17.35 -4.40 -10.02
N LYS A 217 -17.67 -5.33 -9.08
CA LYS A 217 -17.06 -6.66 -9.00
C LYS A 217 -17.35 -7.50 -10.26
N ASP A 218 -18.60 -7.48 -10.72
CA ASP A 218 -19.00 -8.20 -11.92
C ASP A 218 -18.24 -7.73 -13.15
N ILE A 219 -18.09 -6.42 -13.34
CA ILE A 219 -17.32 -5.85 -14.46
C ILE A 219 -15.85 -6.20 -14.32
N ALA A 220 -15.25 -6.07 -13.13
CA ALA A 220 -13.84 -6.38 -12.89
C ALA A 220 -13.54 -7.85 -13.18
N ASN A 221 -14.35 -8.77 -12.68
CA ASN A 221 -14.18 -10.20 -12.93
C ASN A 221 -14.43 -10.57 -14.40
N ALA A 222 -15.36 -9.89 -15.08
CA ALA A 222 -15.59 -10.09 -16.51
C ALA A 222 -14.38 -9.65 -17.35
N ILE A 223 -13.76 -8.50 -17.02
CA ILE A 223 -12.53 -8.05 -17.68
C ILE A 223 -11.38 -9.02 -17.38
N ALA A 224 -11.19 -9.41 -16.11
CA ALA A 224 -10.13 -10.35 -15.73
C ALA A 224 -10.22 -11.70 -16.45
N ALA A 225 -11.44 -12.19 -16.70
CA ALA A 225 -11.66 -13.47 -17.37
C ALA A 225 -11.47 -13.40 -18.89
N ASN A 226 -11.90 -12.27 -19.51
CA ASN A 226 -11.91 -12.14 -20.95
C ASN A 226 -10.65 -11.45 -21.50
N HIS A 227 -9.95 -10.69 -20.67
CA HIS A 227 -8.75 -9.91 -21.00
C HIS A 227 -7.63 -10.17 -19.99
N PRO A 228 -7.00 -11.37 -20.03
CA PRO A 228 -5.91 -11.72 -19.09
C PRO A 228 -4.65 -10.87 -19.31
N GLU A 229 -4.53 -10.19 -20.44
CA GLU A 229 -3.46 -9.24 -20.74
C GLU A 229 -3.57 -7.94 -19.93
N ALA A 230 -4.78 -7.58 -19.50
CA ALA A 230 -5.03 -6.33 -18.78
C ALA A 230 -4.69 -6.47 -17.29
N TYR A 231 -3.89 -5.53 -16.77
CA TYR A 231 -3.59 -5.46 -15.35
C TYR A 231 -4.66 -4.68 -14.61
N LEU A 232 -5.38 -5.35 -13.71
CA LEU A 232 -6.48 -4.76 -12.97
C LEU A 232 -6.04 -4.32 -11.57
N MET A 233 -6.33 -3.08 -11.23
CA MET A 233 -6.14 -2.51 -9.89
C MET A 233 -7.47 -2.02 -9.32
N MET A 234 -7.74 -2.37 -8.06
CA MET A 234 -8.89 -1.92 -7.30
C MET A 234 -8.41 -0.96 -6.22
N LEU A 235 -8.67 0.33 -6.40
CA LEU A 235 -8.28 1.37 -5.45
C LEU A 235 -9.49 1.74 -4.57
N LEU A 236 -9.43 1.35 -3.30
CA LEU A 236 -10.46 1.57 -2.30
C LEU A 236 -10.02 2.68 -1.35
N ILE A 237 -10.75 3.80 -1.34
CA ILE A 237 -10.43 4.98 -0.52
C ILE A 237 -11.54 5.21 0.50
N ASP A 238 -11.16 5.25 1.79
CA ASP A 238 -12.08 5.52 2.91
C ASP A 238 -13.20 4.47 2.98
N GLU A 239 -12.89 3.20 2.60
CA GLU A 239 -13.81 2.07 2.69
C GLU A 239 -13.62 1.29 4.00
N ARG A 240 -14.58 0.44 4.32
CA ARG A 240 -14.55 -0.37 5.54
C ARG A 240 -13.62 -1.56 5.37
N PRO A 241 -12.88 -1.99 6.43
CA PRO A 241 -11.98 -3.15 6.36
C PRO A 241 -12.68 -4.44 5.88
N GLU A 242 -13.95 -4.65 6.26
CA GLU A 242 -14.73 -5.80 5.83
C GLU A 242 -14.99 -5.80 4.32
N GLU A 243 -15.29 -4.63 3.75
CA GLU A 243 -15.52 -4.45 2.31
C GLU A 243 -14.23 -4.66 1.52
N VAL A 244 -13.09 -4.20 2.06
CA VAL A 244 -11.76 -4.43 1.49
C VAL A 244 -11.43 -5.92 1.45
N THR A 245 -11.64 -6.64 2.55
CA THR A 245 -11.39 -8.08 2.64
C THR A 245 -12.29 -8.86 1.68
N ASP A 246 -13.56 -8.47 1.57
CA ASP A 246 -14.50 -9.09 0.65
C ASP A 246 -14.11 -8.84 -0.83
N MET A 247 -13.66 -7.65 -1.16
CA MET A 247 -13.09 -7.35 -2.48
C MET A 247 -11.88 -8.21 -2.80
N ALA A 248 -10.90 -8.28 -1.90
CA ALA A 248 -9.68 -9.06 -2.10
C ALA A 248 -9.93 -10.56 -2.32
N ARG A 249 -11.03 -11.09 -1.74
CA ARG A 249 -11.41 -12.50 -1.90
C ARG A 249 -12.24 -12.78 -3.15
N THR A 250 -12.98 -11.79 -3.63
CA THR A 250 -14.01 -11.99 -4.67
C THR A 250 -13.62 -11.47 -6.05
N VAL A 251 -12.61 -10.58 -6.13
CA VAL A 251 -12.18 -9.98 -7.40
C VAL A 251 -10.78 -10.46 -7.75
N ASN A 252 -10.58 -10.86 -9.00
CA ASN A 252 -9.26 -11.21 -9.53
C ASN A 252 -8.54 -9.94 -10.01
N ALA A 253 -8.11 -9.12 -9.06
CA ALA A 253 -7.40 -7.88 -9.29
C ALA A 253 -6.49 -7.58 -8.09
N GLU A 254 -5.49 -6.74 -8.28
CA GLU A 254 -4.72 -6.20 -7.16
C GLU A 254 -5.59 -5.22 -6.37
N VAL A 255 -5.83 -5.50 -5.10
CA VAL A 255 -6.63 -4.64 -4.21
C VAL A 255 -5.71 -3.78 -3.37
N ILE A 256 -5.80 -2.47 -3.53
CA ILE A 256 -5.04 -1.47 -2.80
C ILE A 256 -6.06 -0.62 -2.03
N ALA A 257 -5.94 -0.61 -0.72
CA ALA A 257 -6.93 0.03 0.13
C ALA A 257 -6.30 1.03 1.10
N SER A 258 -7.08 2.05 1.41
CA SER A 258 -6.87 2.92 2.56
C SER A 258 -8.21 3.06 3.28
N THR A 259 -8.27 2.49 4.48
CA THR A 259 -9.51 2.35 5.26
C THR A 259 -9.93 3.67 5.92
N PHE A 260 -11.17 3.75 6.38
CA PHE A 260 -11.78 4.99 6.87
C PHE A 260 -11.11 5.54 8.15
N ASP A 261 -10.38 4.71 8.89
CA ASP A 261 -9.62 5.07 10.09
C ASP A 261 -8.28 5.74 9.80
N GLU A 262 -7.84 5.74 8.52
CA GLU A 262 -6.59 6.34 8.12
C GLU A 262 -6.71 7.86 7.83
N PRO A 263 -5.62 8.63 8.05
CA PRO A 263 -5.62 10.06 7.76
C PRO A 263 -5.68 10.35 6.25
N ALA A 264 -6.26 11.52 5.88
CA ALA A 264 -6.42 11.95 4.50
C ALA A 264 -5.10 11.97 3.69
N GLU A 265 -3.98 12.24 4.34
CA GLU A 265 -2.65 12.23 3.71
C GLU A 265 -2.27 10.83 3.17
N ARG A 266 -2.65 9.75 3.89
CA ARG A 266 -2.45 8.38 3.42
C ARG A 266 -3.28 8.09 2.18
N HIS A 267 -4.55 8.48 2.15
CA HIS A 267 -5.41 8.35 0.98
C HIS A 267 -4.79 9.01 -0.26
N VAL A 268 -4.28 10.24 -0.10
CA VAL A 268 -3.62 10.98 -1.17
C VAL A 268 -2.32 10.31 -1.62
N LYS A 269 -1.51 9.83 -0.66
CA LYS A 269 -0.23 9.17 -0.96
C LYS A 269 -0.45 7.88 -1.75
N ILE A 270 -1.36 7.02 -1.30
CA ILE A 270 -1.69 5.75 -1.98
C ILE A 270 -2.20 6.01 -3.40
N ALA A 271 -3.14 6.95 -3.57
CA ALA A 271 -3.64 7.31 -4.90
C ALA A 271 -2.52 7.83 -5.81
N GLY A 272 -1.57 8.58 -5.27
CA GLY A 272 -0.39 9.05 -6.01
C GLY A 272 0.50 7.91 -6.49
N ILE A 273 0.80 6.95 -5.62
CA ILE A 273 1.65 5.79 -5.95
C ILE A 273 0.97 4.90 -7.00
N VAL A 274 -0.34 4.63 -6.84
CA VAL A 274 -1.11 3.86 -7.82
C VAL A 274 -1.09 4.50 -9.19
N LEU A 275 -1.26 5.83 -9.27
CA LEU A 275 -1.17 6.56 -10.53
C LEU A 275 0.21 6.43 -11.18
N GLU A 276 1.28 6.62 -10.43
CA GLU A 276 2.63 6.50 -10.97
C GLU A 276 2.95 5.05 -11.37
N LYS A 277 2.52 4.05 -10.60
CA LYS A 277 2.61 2.63 -10.97
C LYS A 277 1.91 2.37 -12.30
N ALA A 278 0.66 2.81 -12.44
CA ALA A 278 -0.10 2.64 -13.67
C ALA A 278 0.62 3.25 -14.89
N LYS A 279 1.11 4.48 -14.76
CA LYS A 279 1.87 5.14 -15.83
C LYS A 279 3.12 4.35 -16.24
N ARG A 280 3.90 3.84 -15.25
CA ARG A 280 5.11 3.06 -15.52
C ARG A 280 4.80 1.75 -16.21
N MET A 281 3.72 1.07 -15.84
CA MET A 281 3.28 -0.16 -16.50
C MET A 281 2.85 0.11 -17.95
N VAL A 282 2.11 1.19 -18.17
CA VAL A 282 1.68 1.60 -19.52
C VAL A 282 2.87 1.99 -20.41
N GLU A 283 3.91 2.66 -19.89
CA GLU A 283 5.17 2.92 -20.59
C GLU A 283 5.88 1.65 -21.07
N CYS A 284 5.59 0.53 -20.43
CA CYS A 284 6.10 -0.79 -20.80
C CYS A 284 5.13 -1.59 -21.69
N GLY A 285 4.03 -0.98 -22.15
CA GLY A 285 3.07 -1.60 -23.08
C GLY A 285 2.05 -2.52 -22.40
N HIS A 286 1.76 -2.33 -21.13
CA HIS A 286 0.69 -3.05 -20.41
C HIS A 286 -0.61 -2.26 -20.45
N ASP A 287 -1.72 -2.94 -20.69
CA ASP A 287 -3.06 -2.38 -20.50
C ASP A 287 -3.40 -2.36 -19.01
N VAL A 288 -3.73 -1.18 -18.48
CA VAL A 288 -4.02 -1.01 -17.06
C VAL A 288 -5.46 -0.53 -16.86
N VAL A 289 -6.20 -1.22 -16.00
CA VAL A 289 -7.58 -0.86 -15.63
C VAL A 289 -7.63 -0.55 -14.13
N ILE A 290 -8.07 0.66 -13.79
CA ILE A 290 -8.19 1.08 -12.39
C ILE A 290 -9.66 1.25 -12.04
N PHE A 291 -10.13 0.48 -11.08
CA PHE A 291 -11.41 0.67 -10.42
C PHE A 291 -11.22 1.52 -9.16
N LEU A 292 -11.91 2.65 -9.08
CA LEU A 292 -11.82 3.57 -7.94
C LEU A 292 -13.14 3.61 -7.17
N ASP A 293 -13.14 3.23 -5.92
CA ASP A 293 -14.24 3.41 -4.98
C ASP A 293 -13.73 4.19 -3.74
N SER A 294 -14.05 5.48 -3.48
CA SER A 294 -14.84 6.29 -4.40
C SER A 294 -14.12 7.61 -4.75
N ILE A 295 -14.47 8.13 -5.92
CA ILE A 295 -13.98 9.44 -6.41
C ILE A 295 -14.31 10.58 -5.44
N THR A 296 -15.50 10.57 -4.84
CA THR A 296 -15.94 11.62 -3.91
C THR A 296 -15.10 11.65 -2.65
N ARG A 297 -14.76 10.47 -2.10
CA ARG A 297 -13.94 10.36 -0.90
C ARG A 297 -12.48 10.75 -1.19
N LEU A 298 -11.96 10.35 -2.36
CA LEU A 298 -10.65 10.79 -2.82
C LEU A 298 -10.58 12.31 -2.98
N ALA A 299 -11.59 12.93 -3.60
CA ALA A 299 -11.64 14.38 -3.75
C ALA A 299 -11.70 15.11 -2.41
N ARG A 300 -12.43 14.56 -1.42
CA ARG A 300 -12.45 15.09 -0.04
C ARG A 300 -11.08 15.00 0.62
N ALA A 301 -10.38 13.87 0.49
CA ALA A 301 -9.03 13.71 1.03
C ALA A 301 -8.06 14.74 0.45
N TYR A 302 -8.10 14.96 -0.87
CA TYR A 302 -7.30 16.01 -1.50
C TYR A 302 -7.68 17.41 -1.02
N ASN A 303 -8.95 17.68 -0.77
CA ASN A 303 -9.41 18.97 -0.23
C ASN A 303 -8.91 19.21 1.20
N THR A 304 -8.87 18.15 2.02
CA THR A 304 -8.37 18.24 3.40
C THR A 304 -6.86 18.53 3.44
N VAL A 305 -6.09 17.91 2.53
CA VAL A 305 -4.61 18.02 2.49
C VAL A 305 -4.15 19.27 1.73
N ALA A 306 -5.00 19.84 0.84
CA ALA A 306 -4.61 21.01 0.06
C ALA A 306 -4.42 22.23 0.97
N PRO A 307 -3.35 23.04 0.76
CA PRO A 307 -3.19 24.31 1.45
C PRO A 307 -4.35 25.24 1.09
N ALA A 308 -4.91 25.92 2.09
CA ALA A 308 -6.02 26.84 1.90
C ALA A 308 -5.63 27.99 0.95
N SER A 309 -6.32 28.12 -0.18
CA SER A 309 -6.07 29.18 -1.15
C SER A 309 -6.85 30.47 -0.84
N GLY A 310 -7.75 30.44 0.16
CA GLY A 310 -8.66 31.53 0.47
C GLY A 310 -9.83 31.69 -0.52
N LYS A 311 -9.90 30.88 -1.59
CA LYS A 311 -10.97 30.86 -2.58
C LYS A 311 -11.69 29.53 -2.53
N VAL A 312 -12.89 29.53 -1.96
CA VAL A 312 -13.73 28.35 -1.83
C VAL A 312 -14.77 28.33 -2.94
N LEU A 313 -14.84 27.21 -3.66
CA LEU A 313 -15.85 26.95 -4.69
C LEU A 313 -17.16 26.45 -4.05
N THR A 314 -18.23 26.42 -4.84
CA THR A 314 -19.51 25.81 -4.45
C THR A 314 -19.29 24.38 -3.93
N GLY A 315 -19.85 24.08 -2.74
CA GLY A 315 -19.69 22.77 -2.10
C GLY A 315 -18.51 22.67 -1.11
N GLY A 316 -17.87 23.78 -0.72
CA GLY A 316 -16.82 23.79 0.31
C GLY A 316 -15.48 23.24 -0.17
N VAL A 317 -15.24 23.25 -1.48
CA VAL A 317 -14.00 22.74 -2.09
C VAL A 317 -13.05 23.91 -2.38
N ASP A 318 -11.80 23.81 -1.93
CA ASP A 318 -10.76 24.79 -2.28
C ASP A 318 -10.49 24.80 -3.79
N ALA A 319 -10.22 25.98 -4.36
CA ALA A 319 -10.04 26.14 -5.80
C ALA A 319 -8.91 25.28 -6.38
N ASN A 320 -7.86 25.02 -5.59
CA ASN A 320 -6.69 24.24 -6.01
C ASN A 320 -6.80 22.75 -5.68
N ALA A 321 -7.72 22.35 -4.81
CA ALA A 321 -7.82 20.97 -4.31
C ALA A 321 -8.09 19.94 -5.41
N LEU A 322 -8.85 20.31 -6.44
CA LEU A 322 -9.21 19.39 -7.53
C LEU A 322 -8.13 19.23 -8.62
N GLN A 323 -7.02 19.96 -8.56
CA GLN A 323 -6.00 19.91 -9.60
C GLN A 323 -5.32 18.53 -9.69
N LYS A 324 -4.94 17.96 -8.55
CA LYS A 324 -4.34 16.60 -8.49
C LYS A 324 -5.34 15.50 -8.89
N PRO A 325 -6.59 15.46 -8.38
CA PRO A 325 -7.60 14.53 -8.87
C PRO A 325 -7.86 14.62 -10.39
N LYS A 326 -7.91 15.84 -10.96
CA LYS A 326 -8.04 16.02 -12.41
C LYS A 326 -6.89 15.39 -13.19
N ARG A 327 -5.65 15.49 -12.69
CA ARG A 327 -4.50 14.82 -13.31
C ARG A 327 -4.61 13.31 -13.24
N PHE A 328 -5.10 12.77 -12.11
CA PHE A 328 -5.36 11.33 -11.97
C PHE A 328 -6.32 10.83 -13.05
N PHE A 329 -7.48 11.47 -13.20
CA PHE A 329 -8.46 11.08 -14.22
C PHE A 329 -8.01 11.43 -15.64
N GLY A 330 -7.21 12.46 -15.81
CA GLY A 330 -6.64 12.84 -17.11
C GLY A 330 -5.61 11.84 -17.64
N ALA A 331 -5.07 10.99 -16.79
CA ALA A 331 -4.14 9.93 -17.17
C ALA A 331 -4.86 8.75 -17.87
N ALA A 332 -6.15 8.52 -17.59
CA ALA A 332 -6.93 7.50 -18.30
C ALA A 332 -7.19 7.94 -19.75
N ARG A 333 -6.42 7.37 -20.68
CA ARG A 333 -6.48 7.63 -22.12
C ARG A 333 -5.90 6.44 -22.89
N ASN A 334 -6.33 6.27 -24.12
CA ASN A 334 -5.67 5.39 -25.06
C ASN A 334 -4.43 6.10 -25.61
N ILE A 335 -3.33 5.40 -25.76
CA ILE A 335 -2.02 5.98 -26.13
C ILE A 335 -1.26 5.06 -27.07
N GLU A 336 -0.44 5.66 -27.92
CA GLU A 336 0.49 5.01 -28.83
C GLU A 336 1.91 5.50 -28.57
#